data_549d52135d3fd4ce3977408e50d29587
#
_entry.id   549d52135d3fd4ce3977408e50d29587
#
_cell.length_a   1.000
_cell.length_b   1.000
_cell.length_c   1.000
_cell.angle_alpha   90.00
_cell.angle_beta   90.00
_cell.angle_gamma   90.00
#
_symmetry.space_group_name_H-M   'P 1'
#
loop_
_entity.id
_entity.type
_entity.pdbx_description
1 polymer ?
#
loop_
_entity_poly.entity_id
_entity_poly.type
_entity_poly.pdbx_seq_one_letter_code
_entity_poly.pdbx_strand_id
1 'polypeptide(L)'
;MSSSDPVAVVTGAGSGIGRAVSRALLERGYRVALAGRHEQTLTESLVDIAAAADGALVVVTDVRDLASVKALFDRVRDTWGRVDLLFNNAGVFGTPAPFQDVSPDDFATVVDTNVTGCFLCAQEAFRAMKDQQPQGGRIINNGSISAHVPRPYAVAYTATKHAVTGLTKAISLEGRAFGIACGQVDIGNAVTELSAGLGRGAPQADGSVKAEPMMDVSHAADAVIYMAGLPLDANVQFLTVMATNMPYIGRG
;
A
#
# COMPACT_ATOMS: atom_id res chain seq x y z
N MET A 1 23.24 13.38 19.23
CA MET A 1 22.77 12.01 18.90
C MET A 1 22.46 12.03 17.42
N SER A 2 23.21 11.30 16.60
CA SER A 2 22.90 11.15 15.17
C SER A 2 21.52 10.49 15.08
N SER A 3 20.51 11.20 14.59
CA SER A 3 19.24 10.56 14.22
C SER A 3 19.57 9.61 13.08
N SER A 4 19.51 8.31 13.35
CA SER A 4 19.56 7.34 12.27
C SER A 4 18.40 7.64 11.32
N ASP A 5 18.65 7.58 9.99
CA ASP A 5 17.62 7.79 8.98
C ASP A 5 16.43 6.86 9.25
N PRO A 6 15.18 7.32 9.12
CA PRO A 6 14.01 6.49 9.38
C PRO A 6 13.92 5.34 8.39
N VAL A 7 13.46 4.18 8.84
CA VAL A 7 13.38 2.94 8.07
C VAL A 7 11.95 2.66 7.62
N ALA A 8 11.76 2.52 6.32
CA ALA A 8 10.47 2.21 5.71
C ALA A 8 10.48 0.82 5.04
N VAL A 9 9.37 0.12 5.15
CA VAL A 9 9.06 -1.09 4.36
C VAL A 9 7.92 -0.75 3.41
N VAL A 10 8.11 -0.99 2.11
CA VAL A 10 7.10 -0.78 1.08
C VAL A 10 6.79 -2.11 0.40
N THR A 11 5.57 -2.62 0.52
CA THR A 11 5.14 -3.83 -0.18
C THR A 11 4.57 -3.51 -1.56
N GLY A 12 4.78 -4.40 -2.54
CA GLY A 12 4.41 -4.12 -3.93
C GLY A 12 5.21 -2.97 -4.54
N ALA A 13 6.49 -2.83 -4.13
CA ALA A 13 7.36 -1.71 -4.50
C ALA A 13 7.88 -1.76 -5.95
N GLY A 14 7.65 -2.84 -6.68
CA GLY A 14 8.18 -3.03 -8.04
C GLY A 14 7.44 -2.28 -9.14
N SER A 15 6.27 -1.68 -8.89
CA SER A 15 5.47 -0.98 -9.90
C SER A 15 4.54 0.07 -9.29
N GLY A 16 3.94 0.90 -10.13
CA GLY A 16 2.84 1.81 -9.81
C GLY A 16 3.08 2.65 -8.55
N ILE A 17 2.08 2.66 -7.65
CA ILE A 17 2.10 3.47 -6.43
C ILE A 17 3.25 3.06 -5.50
N GLY A 18 3.50 1.74 -5.34
CA GLY A 18 4.58 1.26 -4.48
C GLY A 18 5.96 1.74 -4.95
N ARG A 19 6.21 1.71 -6.27
CA ARG A 19 7.43 2.27 -6.86
C ARG A 19 7.55 3.77 -6.59
N ALA A 20 6.49 4.53 -6.87
CA ALA A 20 6.48 5.98 -6.69
C ALA A 20 6.72 6.38 -5.22
N VAL A 21 6.08 5.69 -4.28
CA VAL A 21 6.26 5.92 -2.83
C VAL A 21 7.68 5.56 -2.40
N SER A 22 8.24 4.42 -2.85
CA SER A 22 9.60 4.01 -2.51
C SER A 22 10.63 5.06 -2.93
N ARG A 23 10.51 5.57 -4.16
CA ARG A 23 11.37 6.63 -4.69
C ARG A 23 11.26 7.92 -3.88
N ALA A 24 10.02 8.35 -3.62
CA ALA A 24 9.76 9.56 -2.86
C ALA A 24 10.26 9.48 -1.40
N LEU A 25 10.23 8.31 -0.76
CA LEU A 25 10.79 8.08 0.57
C LEU A 25 12.32 8.13 0.55
N LEU A 26 12.99 7.48 -0.41
CA LEU A 26 14.44 7.54 -0.59
C LEU A 26 14.93 8.98 -0.77
N GLU A 27 14.26 9.75 -1.63
CA GLU A 27 14.57 11.16 -1.87
C GLU A 27 14.41 12.05 -0.61
N ARG A 28 13.64 11.59 0.38
CA ARG A 28 13.46 12.26 1.67
C ARG A 28 14.35 11.72 2.78
N GLY A 29 15.34 10.89 2.42
CA GLY A 29 16.34 10.37 3.37
C GLY A 29 15.86 9.18 4.20
N TYR A 30 14.78 8.49 3.80
CA TYR A 30 14.44 7.20 4.39
C TYR A 30 15.36 6.10 3.87
N ARG A 31 15.64 5.12 4.71
CA ARG A 31 16.10 3.81 4.28
C ARG A 31 14.87 2.99 3.91
N VAL A 32 14.84 2.41 2.72
CA VAL A 32 13.62 1.76 2.18
C VAL A 32 13.88 0.33 1.81
N ALA A 33 13.15 -0.59 2.44
CA ALA A 33 13.06 -1.97 2.00
C ALA A 33 11.95 -2.09 0.95
N LEU A 34 12.35 -2.42 -0.28
CA LEU A 34 11.46 -2.64 -1.42
C LEU A 34 11.09 -4.13 -1.44
N ALA A 35 9.84 -4.44 -1.10
CA ALA A 35 9.33 -5.81 -1.06
C ALA A 35 8.38 -6.10 -2.22
N GLY A 36 8.55 -7.25 -2.86
CA GLY A 36 7.72 -7.72 -3.98
C GLY A 36 8.22 -9.03 -4.55
N ARG A 37 7.43 -9.65 -5.43
CA ARG A 37 7.71 -11.01 -5.93
C ARG A 37 8.81 -11.11 -6.99
N HIS A 38 9.14 -10.02 -7.66
CA HIS A 38 10.05 -10.02 -8.80
C HIS A 38 11.22 -9.07 -8.55
N GLU A 39 12.41 -9.65 -8.34
CA GLU A 39 13.64 -8.90 -8.05
C GLU A 39 13.96 -7.86 -9.12
N GLN A 40 13.78 -8.23 -10.38
CA GLN A 40 14.04 -7.33 -11.51
C GLN A 40 13.22 -6.04 -11.40
N THR A 41 11.90 -6.11 -11.16
CA THR A 41 11.05 -4.90 -11.09
C THR A 41 11.35 -4.06 -9.84
N LEU A 42 11.79 -4.68 -8.76
CA LEU A 42 12.26 -3.98 -7.56
C LEU A 42 13.55 -3.21 -7.85
N THR A 43 14.50 -3.84 -8.52
CA THR A 43 15.76 -3.21 -8.91
C THR A 43 15.54 -2.08 -9.93
N GLU A 44 14.67 -2.28 -10.91
CA GLU A 44 14.27 -1.24 -11.86
C GLU A 44 13.63 -0.01 -11.18
N SER A 45 12.99 -0.21 -10.02
CA SER A 45 12.41 0.90 -9.23
C SER A 45 13.47 1.84 -8.66
N LEU A 46 14.74 1.41 -8.60
CA LEU A 46 15.88 2.16 -8.06
C LEU A 46 16.72 2.86 -9.12
N VAL A 47 16.43 2.65 -10.40
CA VAL A 47 17.16 3.29 -11.50
C VAL A 47 17.02 4.82 -11.39
N ASP A 48 18.14 5.53 -11.55
CA ASP A 48 18.25 7.00 -11.47
C ASP A 48 17.92 7.62 -10.10
N ILE A 49 17.92 6.82 -9.02
CA ILE A 49 17.79 7.32 -7.65
C ILE A 49 19.16 7.30 -6.95
N ALA A 50 19.79 8.46 -6.82
CA ALA A 50 21.11 8.58 -6.18
C ALA A 50 21.11 8.08 -4.73
N ALA A 51 20.03 8.34 -3.96
CA ALA A 51 19.87 7.90 -2.58
C ALA A 51 19.69 6.37 -2.44
N ALA A 52 19.51 5.62 -3.52
CA ALA A 52 19.34 4.18 -3.47
C ALA A 52 20.64 3.42 -3.13
N ALA A 53 21.80 4.01 -3.39
CA ALA A 53 23.10 3.34 -3.24
C ALA A 53 23.32 2.83 -1.80
N ASP A 54 22.92 3.62 -0.78
CA ASP A 54 23.12 3.28 0.63
C ASP A 54 21.79 3.16 1.41
N GLY A 55 20.68 3.60 0.82
CA GLY A 55 19.37 3.68 1.46
C GLY A 55 18.36 2.61 1.04
N ALA A 56 18.67 1.77 0.04
CA ALA A 56 17.70 0.80 -0.47
C ALA A 56 18.08 -0.65 -0.15
N LEU A 57 17.06 -1.45 0.17
CA LEU A 57 17.18 -2.90 0.36
C LEU A 57 16.10 -3.61 -0.47
N VAL A 58 16.52 -4.37 -1.47
CA VAL A 58 15.61 -5.21 -2.25
C VAL A 58 15.40 -6.54 -1.55
N VAL A 59 14.13 -6.91 -1.31
CA VAL A 59 13.77 -8.19 -0.68
C VAL A 59 12.65 -8.87 -1.47
N VAL A 60 12.96 -9.98 -2.10
CA VAL A 60 11.93 -10.80 -2.78
C VAL A 60 10.97 -11.36 -1.75
N THR A 61 9.69 -10.99 -1.87
CA THR A 61 8.67 -11.30 -0.86
C THR A 61 7.34 -11.61 -1.51
N ASP A 62 6.75 -12.75 -1.17
CA ASP A 62 5.32 -13.01 -1.39
C ASP A 62 4.56 -12.70 -0.09
N VAL A 63 3.74 -11.68 -0.11
CA VAL A 63 2.97 -11.26 1.08
C VAL A 63 1.93 -12.28 1.54
N ARG A 64 1.58 -13.26 0.70
CA ARG A 64 0.65 -14.35 1.03
C ARG A 64 1.31 -15.44 1.89
N ASP A 65 2.64 -15.48 1.90
CA ASP A 65 3.42 -16.49 2.65
C ASP A 65 3.98 -15.86 3.93
N LEU A 66 3.55 -16.39 5.07
CA LEU A 66 4.01 -15.95 6.39
C LEU A 66 5.53 -16.08 6.57
N ALA A 67 6.14 -17.14 6.03
CA ALA A 67 7.59 -17.34 6.16
C ALA A 67 8.35 -16.27 5.35
N SER A 68 7.87 -15.95 4.16
CA SER A 68 8.41 -14.88 3.30
C SER A 68 8.28 -13.50 3.95
N VAL A 69 7.13 -13.21 4.57
CA VAL A 69 6.91 -11.95 5.30
C VAL A 69 7.81 -11.85 6.51
N LYS A 70 7.95 -12.91 7.32
CA LYS A 70 8.88 -12.91 8.45
C LYS A 70 10.32 -12.66 7.99
N ALA A 71 10.77 -13.35 6.95
CA ALA A 71 12.12 -13.18 6.40
C ALA A 71 12.37 -11.71 5.94
N LEU A 72 11.35 -11.02 5.37
CA LEU A 72 11.44 -9.60 5.03
C LEU A 72 11.74 -8.76 6.27
N PHE A 73 10.94 -8.89 7.33
CA PHE A 73 11.11 -8.07 8.54
C PHE A 73 12.36 -8.41 9.32
N ASP A 74 12.76 -9.69 9.36
CA ASP A 74 14.05 -10.12 9.94
C ASP A 74 15.20 -9.47 9.18
N ARG A 75 15.19 -9.51 7.84
CA ARG A 75 16.22 -8.90 7.00
C ARG A 75 16.33 -7.38 7.23
N VAL A 76 15.20 -6.68 7.37
CA VAL A 76 15.18 -5.23 7.66
C VAL A 76 15.77 -4.94 9.04
N ARG A 77 15.40 -5.72 10.06
CA ARG A 77 15.92 -5.56 11.43
C ARG A 77 17.41 -5.88 11.50
N ASP A 78 17.87 -6.93 10.83
CA ASP A 78 19.29 -7.28 10.78
C ASP A 78 20.13 -6.21 10.09
N THR A 79 19.57 -5.52 9.09
CA THR A 79 20.28 -4.50 8.31
C THR A 79 20.27 -3.14 8.99
N TRP A 80 19.15 -2.73 9.57
CA TRP A 80 18.95 -1.36 10.07
C TRP A 80 18.44 -1.25 11.51
N GLY A 81 18.11 -2.37 12.15
CA GLY A 81 17.77 -2.44 13.57
C GLY A 81 16.33 -2.02 13.92
N ARG A 82 15.55 -1.47 12.98
CA ARG A 82 14.23 -0.91 13.26
C ARG A 82 13.30 -0.87 12.05
N VAL A 83 12.02 -0.58 12.30
CA VAL A 83 11.00 -0.26 11.28
C VAL A 83 10.20 0.96 11.77
N ASP A 84 10.28 2.08 11.07
CA ASP A 84 9.55 3.31 11.43
C ASP A 84 8.25 3.49 10.64
N LEU A 85 8.23 2.94 9.41
CA LEU A 85 7.09 3.05 8.50
C LEU A 85 6.86 1.71 7.80
N LEU A 86 5.60 1.26 7.75
CA LEU A 86 5.12 0.29 6.77
C LEU A 86 4.14 0.98 5.82
N PHE A 87 4.44 1.00 4.52
CA PHE A 87 3.44 1.25 3.49
C PHE A 87 2.95 -0.08 2.93
N ASN A 88 1.79 -0.50 3.37
CA ASN A 88 1.18 -1.79 3.07
C ASN A 88 0.38 -1.68 1.77
N ASN A 89 1.06 -1.84 0.63
CA ASN A 89 0.55 -1.48 -0.69
C ASN A 89 0.33 -2.67 -1.61
N ALA A 90 1.00 -3.81 -1.39
CA ALA A 90 0.82 -4.98 -2.25
C ALA A 90 -0.67 -5.33 -2.41
N GLY A 91 -1.10 -5.48 -3.67
CA GLY A 91 -2.49 -5.80 -3.98
C GLY A 91 -2.70 -6.14 -5.45
N VAL A 92 -3.79 -6.83 -5.71
CA VAL A 92 -4.25 -7.21 -7.06
C VAL A 92 -5.73 -6.88 -7.21
N PHE A 93 -6.16 -6.63 -8.45
CA PHE A 93 -7.56 -6.33 -8.74
C PHE A 93 -8.41 -7.60 -8.90
N GLY A 94 -7.82 -8.67 -9.38
CA GLY A 94 -8.51 -9.88 -9.85
C GLY A 94 -9.02 -9.73 -11.28
N THR A 95 -9.68 -10.76 -11.77
CA THR A 95 -10.28 -10.77 -13.11
C THR A 95 -11.64 -10.09 -13.07
N PRO A 96 -11.87 -8.99 -13.82
CA PRO A 96 -13.18 -8.35 -13.90
C PRO A 96 -14.20 -9.29 -14.50
N ALA A 97 -15.28 -9.59 -13.78
CA ALA A 97 -16.37 -10.47 -14.25
C ALA A 97 -17.71 -10.09 -13.59
N PRO A 98 -18.85 -10.41 -14.23
CA PRO A 98 -20.15 -10.39 -13.57
C PRO A 98 -20.12 -11.24 -12.30
N PHE A 99 -20.90 -10.88 -11.30
CA PHE A 99 -20.86 -11.50 -9.96
C PHE A 99 -20.98 -13.04 -10.01
N GLN A 100 -21.90 -13.55 -10.81
CA GLN A 100 -22.15 -14.99 -10.94
C GLN A 100 -21.03 -15.77 -11.65
N ASP A 101 -20.15 -15.06 -12.37
CA ASP A 101 -19.07 -15.65 -13.18
C ASP A 101 -17.69 -15.50 -12.49
N VAL A 102 -17.63 -14.87 -11.32
CA VAL A 102 -16.38 -14.75 -10.57
C VAL A 102 -15.93 -16.11 -10.06
N SER A 103 -14.75 -16.54 -10.49
CA SER A 103 -14.17 -17.81 -10.04
C SER A 103 -13.86 -17.77 -8.53
N PRO A 104 -14.19 -18.81 -7.76
CA PRO A 104 -13.78 -18.91 -6.35
C PRO A 104 -12.27 -18.81 -6.15
N ASP A 105 -11.47 -19.36 -7.07
CA ASP A 105 -10.00 -19.30 -7.00
C ASP A 105 -9.46 -17.89 -7.24
N ASP A 106 -10.05 -17.14 -8.19
CA ASP A 106 -9.69 -15.74 -8.40
C ASP A 106 -10.08 -14.90 -7.19
N PHE A 107 -11.29 -15.12 -6.64
CA PHE A 107 -11.71 -14.44 -5.41
C PHE A 107 -10.75 -14.73 -4.25
N ALA A 108 -10.37 -16.00 -4.03
CA ALA A 108 -9.41 -16.40 -2.99
C ALA A 108 -8.05 -15.74 -3.21
N THR A 109 -7.54 -15.71 -4.45
CA THR A 109 -6.26 -15.05 -4.78
C THR A 109 -6.26 -13.56 -4.42
N VAL A 110 -7.38 -12.86 -4.66
CA VAL A 110 -7.52 -11.44 -4.32
C VAL A 110 -7.58 -11.25 -2.80
N VAL A 111 -8.32 -12.12 -2.07
CA VAL A 111 -8.38 -12.11 -0.60
C VAL A 111 -7.02 -12.38 0.01
N ASP A 112 -6.32 -13.41 -0.46
CA ASP A 112 -5.00 -13.80 0.06
C ASP A 112 -3.96 -12.69 -0.10
N THR A 113 -3.99 -11.99 -1.24
CA THR A 113 -3.06 -10.90 -1.48
C THR A 113 -3.45 -9.63 -0.71
N ASN A 114 -4.70 -9.17 -0.87
CA ASN A 114 -5.12 -7.85 -0.41
C ASN A 114 -5.48 -7.81 1.08
N VAL A 115 -5.95 -8.92 1.66
CA VAL A 115 -6.37 -9.00 3.08
C VAL A 115 -5.37 -9.78 3.90
N THR A 116 -5.13 -11.06 3.57
CA THR A 116 -4.19 -11.91 4.32
C THR A 116 -2.79 -11.31 4.27
N GLY A 117 -2.30 -10.93 3.08
CA GLY A 117 -0.99 -10.30 2.93
C GLY A 117 -0.87 -8.96 3.67
N CYS A 118 -1.91 -8.12 3.60
CA CYS A 118 -1.97 -6.87 4.36
C CYS A 118 -1.90 -7.14 5.86
N PHE A 119 -2.66 -8.10 6.37
CA PHE A 119 -2.65 -8.51 7.78
C PHE A 119 -1.27 -9.01 8.22
N LEU A 120 -0.66 -9.95 7.48
CA LEU A 120 0.63 -10.53 7.83
C LEU A 120 1.73 -9.46 7.90
N CYS A 121 1.81 -8.58 6.90
CA CYS A 121 2.80 -7.50 6.89
C CYS A 121 2.56 -6.50 8.03
N ALA A 122 1.30 -6.13 8.29
CA ALA A 122 0.95 -5.24 9.40
C ALA A 122 1.30 -5.87 10.75
N GLN A 123 1.09 -7.19 10.93
CA GLN A 123 1.38 -7.90 12.17
C GLN A 123 2.90 -7.94 12.46
N GLU A 124 3.74 -8.22 11.46
CA GLU A 124 5.20 -8.23 11.64
C GLU A 124 5.75 -6.81 11.86
N ALA A 125 5.22 -5.81 11.15
CA ALA A 125 5.57 -4.40 11.41
C ALA A 125 5.18 -3.99 12.83
N PHE A 126 3.97 -4.35 13.27
CA PHE A 126 3.50 -4.05 14.62
C PHE A 126 4.41 -4.67 15.69
N ARG A 127 4.82 -5.94 15.52
CA ARG A 127 5.79 -6.59 16.42
C ARG A 127 7.11 -5.83 16.46
N ALA A 128 7.69 -5.53 15.30
CA ALA A 128 8.93 -4.76 15.22
C ALA A 128 8.82 -3.40 15.92
N MET A 129 7.78 -2.62 15.61
CA MET A 129 7.53 -1.29 16.18
C MET A 129 7.26 -1.31 17.68
N LYS A 130 6.64 -2.37 18.18
CA LYS A 130 6.37 -2.57 19.59
C LYS A 130 7.64 -2.89 20.39
N ASP A 131 8.53 -3.72 19.83
CA ASP A 131 9.67 -4.29 20.53
C ASP A 131 10.95 -3.45 20.39
N GLN A 132 11.03 -2.55 19.41
CA GLN A 132 12.18 -1.68 19.16
C GLN A 132 12.33 -0.52 20.15
N GLN A 133 13.52 0.13 20.16
CA GLN A 133 13.81 1.32 20.95
C GLN A 133 14.37 2.45 20.04
N PRO A 134 13.80 3.66 20.07
CA PRO A 134 12.55 4.02 20.73
C PRO A 134 11.36 3.24 20.15
N GLN A 135 10.39 2.92 21.02
CA GLN A 135 9.15 2.22 20.65
C GLN A 135 8.25 3.10 19.78
N GLY A 136 7.46 2.48 18.89
CA GLY A 136 6.50 3.16 18.05
C GLY A 136 6.86 3.13 16.57
N GLY A 137 5.96 3.64 15.74
CA GLY A 137 6.07 3.67 14.29
C GLY A 137 4.74 3.96 13.60
N ARG A 138 4.70 3.87 12.29
CA ARG A 138 3.51 4.17 11.51
C ARG A 138 3.21 3.08 10.48
N ILE A 139 1.96 2.66 10.41
CA ILE A 139 1.44 1.76 9.38
C ILE A 139 0.47 2.56 8.51
N ILE A 140 0.70 2.58 7.20
CA ILE A 140 -0.20 3.18 6.22
C ILE A 140 -0.69 2.06 5.31
N ASN A 141 -1.99 1.77 5.35
CA ASN A 141 -2.59 0.79 4.46
C ASN A 141 -3.08 1.47 3.18
N ASN A 142 -2.75 0.87 2.03
CA ASN A 142 -3.28 1.31 0.75
C ASN A 142 -4.71 0.80 0.58
N GLY A 143 -5.66 1.67 0.86
CA GLY A 143 -7.08 1.47 0.62
C GLY A 143 -7.47 1.66 -0.84
N SER A 144 -8.65 2.18 -1.04
CA SER A 144 -9.19 2.58 -2.34
C SER A 144 -10.52 3.29 -2.12
N ILE A 145 -10.93 4.15 -3.05
CA ILE A 145 -12.32 4.61 -3.11
C ILE A 145 -13.33 3.44 -3.21
N SER A 146 -12.88 2.26 -3.69
CA SER A 146 -13.67 1.03 -3.68
C SER A 146 -13.92 0.47 -2.28
N ALA A 147 -13.29 1.02 -1.23
CA ALA A 147 -13.65 0.75 0.16
C ALA A 147 -14.96 1.45 0.60
N HIS A 148 -15.52 2.31 -0.24
CA HIS A 148 -16.72 3.11 0.02
C HIS A 148 -17.78 2.91 -1.06
N VAL A 149 -17.40 2.95 -2.35
CA VAL A 149 -18.31 2.85 -3.49
C VAL A 149 -17.80 1.78 -4.46
N PRO A 150 -18.58 0.72 -4.74
CA PRO A 150 -18.16 -0.36 -5.63
C PRO A 150 -18.11 0.11 -7.09
N ARG A 151 -17.35 -0.64 -7.91
CA ARG A 151 -17.39 -0.57 -9.37
C ARG A 151 -18.05 -1.84 -9.93
N PRO A 152 -18.69 -1.78 -11.10
CA PRO A 152 -19.09 -3.00 -11.80
C PRO A 152 -17.91 -3.96 -11.98
N TYR A 153 -18.16 -5.24 -11.86
CA TYR A 153 -17.19 -6.34 -12.08
C TYR A 153 -15.97 -6.35 -11.14
N ALA A 154 -16.09 -5.76 -9.96
CA ALA A 154 -14.98 -5.61 -9.00
C ALA A 154 -15.29 -6.20 -7.62
N VAL A 155 -16.12 -7.26 -7.52
CA VAL A 155 -16.63 -7.76 -6.24
C VAL A 155 -15.51 -8.17 -5.28
N ALA A 156 -14.52 -8.94 -5.74
CA ALA A 156 -13.41 -9.40 -4.91
C ALA A 156 -12.57 -8.20 -4.41
N TYR A 157 -12.22 -7.29 -5.30
CA TYR A 157 -11.47 -6.09 -4.97
C TYR A 157 -12.24 -5.20 -3.98
N THR A 158 -13.52 -4.94 -4.24
CA THR A 158 -14.40 -4.15 -3.37
C THR A 158 -14.46 -4.75 -1.96
N ALA A 159 -14.75 -6.06 -1.86
CA ALA A 159 -14.81 -6.76 -0.57
C ALA A 159 -13.49 -6.64 0.20
N THR A 160 -12.34 -6.83 -0.48
CA THR A 160 -11.03 -6.76 0.16
C THR A 160 -10.69 -5.34 0.63
N LYS A 161 -11.06 -4.29 -0.10
CA LYS A 161 -10.80 -2.92 0.30
C LYS A 161 -11.67 -2.47 1.49
N HIS A 162 -12.91 -2.98 1.61
CA HIS A 162 -13.71 -2.82 2.83
C HIS A 162 -13.07 -3.55 4.02
N ALA A 163 -12.54 -4.76 3.83
CA ALA A 163 -11.82 -5.51 4.88
C ALA A 163 -10.58 -4.76 5.38
N VAL A 164 -9.78 -4.17 4.48
CA VAL A 164 -8.62 -3.34 4.84
C VAL A 164 -9.02 -2.16 5.73
N THR A 165 -10.19 -1.54 5.49
CA THR A 165 -10.72 -0.49 6.36
C THR A 165 -10.99 -0.98 7.79
N GLY A 166 -11.51 -2.21 7.94
CA GLY A 166 -11.68 -2.86 9.24
C GLY A 166 -10.34 -3.11 9.94
N LEU A 167 -9.36 -3.68 9.22
CA LEU A 167 -8.01 -3.90 9.73
C LEU A 167 -7.36 -2.59 10.19
N THR A 168 -7.44 -1.53 9.39
CA THR A 168 -6.88 -0.21 9.72
C THR A 168 -7.43 0.32 11.05
N LYS A 169 -8.74 0.22 11.26
CA LYS A 169 -9.38 0.67 12.51
C LYS A 169 -8.93 -0.15 13.73
N ALA A 170 -8.85 -1.48 13.58
CA ALA A 170 -8.42 -2.37 14.66
C ALA A 170 -6.95 -2.11 15.03
N ILE A 171 -6.05 -2.05 14.05
CA ILE A 171 -4.62 -1.77 14.28
C ILE A 171 -4.43 -0.38 14.91
N SER A 172 -5.17 0.64 14.44
CA SER A 172 -5.12 1.98 15.01
C SER A 172 -5.54 2.01 16.49
N LEU A 173 -6.54 1.21 16.86
CA LEU A 173 -6.99 1.11 18.26
C LEU A 173 -5.93 0.43 19.14
N GLU A 174 -5.44 -0.72 18.72
CA GLU A 174 -4.49 -1.54 19.50
C GLU A 174 -3.09 -0.93 19.55
N GLY A 175 -2.68 -0.19 18.53
CA GLY A 175 -1.37 0.46 18.42
C GLY A 175 -1.13 1.60 19.41
N ARG A 176 -2.21 2.21 19.94
CA ARG A 176 -2.13 3.38 20.86
C ARG A 176 -1.24 3.14 22.06
N ALA A 177 -1.33 1.95 22.67
CA ALA A 177 -0.55 1.59 23.85
C ALA A 177 0.95 1.50 23.59
N PHE A 178 1.38 1.45 22.32
CA PHE A 178 2.76 1.25 21.89
C PHE A 178 3.30 2.40 21.04
N GLY A 179 2.56 3.51 20.93
CA GLY A 179 2.96 4.63 20.07
C GLY A 179 2.95 4.28 18.57
N ILE A 180 2.11 3.30 18.17
CA ILE A 180 1.97 2.88 16.78
C ILE A 180 0.74 3.55 16.19
N ALA A 181 0.96 4.44 15.21
CA ALA A 181 -0.10 5.08 14.45
C ALA A 181 -0.47 4.19 13.25
N CYS A 182 -1.78 4.02 12.97
CA CYS A 182 -2.23 3.34 11.76
C CYS A 182 -3.28 4.20 11.06
N GLY A 183 -3.10 4.39 9.75
CA GLY A 183 -4.01 5.10 8.88
C GLY A 183 -4.17 4.41 7.52
N GLN A 184 -5.10 4.93 6.71
CA GLN A 184 -5.41 4.42 5.39
C GLN A 184 -5.43 5.56 4.39
N VAL A 185 -4.80 5.35 3.24
CA VAL A 185 -4.94 6.23 2.08
C VAL A 185 -5.85 5.57 1.06
N ASP A 186 -6.98 6.21 0.74
CA ASP A 186 -7.92 5.76 -0.28
C ASP A 186 -7.61 6.45 -1.59
N ILE A 187 -7.03 5.69 -2.54
CA ILE A 187 -6.57 6.23 -3.81
C ILE A 187 -7.63 5.94 -4.88
N GLY A 188 -7.99 6.98 -5.64
CA GLY A 188 -8.82 6.87 -6.82
C GLY A 188 -7.98 6.50 -8.06
N ASN A 189 -8.40 7.00 -9.24
CA ASN A 189 -7.76 6.66 -10.51
C ASN A 189 -6.38 7.30 -10.66
N ALA A 190 -5.32 6.64 -10.20
CA ALA A 190 -3.93 7.01 -10.48
C ALA A 190 -3.40 6.22 -11.69
N VAL A 191 -2.56 6.84 -12.50
CA VAL A 191 -1.92 6.17 -13.67
C VAL A 191 -0.90 5.15 -13.19
N THR A 192 -1.22 3.88 -13.35
CA THR A 192 -0.36 2.74 -13.00
C THR A 192 -0.61 1.59 -13.97
N GLU A 193 0.24 0.58 -13.94
CA GLU A 193 0.04 -0.65 -14.72
C GLU A 193 -1.30 -1.33 -14.36
N LEU A 194 -1.67 -1.33 -13.08
CA LEU A 194 -2.92 -1.91 -12.58
C LEU A 194 -4.17 -1.19 -13.12
N SER A 195 -4.10 0.11 -13.28
CA SER A 195 -5.23 0.96 -13.67
C SER A 195 -5.24 1.37 -15.15
N ALA A 196 -4.27 0.93 -15.94
CA ALA A 196 -4.07 1.38 -17.34
C ALA A 196 -5.30 1.15 -18.24
N GLY A 197 -6.19 0.21 -17.90
CA GLY A 197 -7.45 -0.03 -18.60
C GLY A 197 -8.50 1.07 -18.39
N LEU A 198 -8.54 1.71 -17.22
CA LEU A 198 -9.59 2.66 -16.84
C LEU A 198 -9.62 3.92 -17.73
N GLY A 199 -8.44 4.41 -18.11
CA GLY A 199 -8.32 5.56 -19.01
C GLY A 199 -8.79 5.29 -20.44
N ARG A 200 -8.90 4.01 -20.85
CA ARG A 200 -9.39 3.59 -22.17
C ARG A 200 -10.88 3.25 -22.17
N GLY A 201 -11.42 2.81 -21.05
CA GLY A 201 -12.83 2.51 -20.88
C GLY A 201 -13.09 1.68 -19.63
N ALA A 202 -13.93 2.19 -18.75
CA ALA A 202 -14.40 1.52 -17.55
C ALA A 202 -15.92 1.30 -17.61
N PRO A 203 -16.43 0.13 -17.20
CA PRO A 203 -17.86 -0.11 -17.06
C PRO A 203 -18.46 0.87 -16.04
N GLN A 204 -19.61 1.46 -16.41
CA GLN A 204 -20.36 2.38 -15.57
C GLN A 204 -21.60 1.70 -14.99
N ALA A 205 -22.20 2.31 -13.96
CA ALA A 205 -23.39 1.80 -13.30
C ALA A 205 -24.62 1.71 -14.24
N ASP A 206 -24.67 2.57 -15.27
CA ASP A 206 -25.71 2.58 -16.30
C ASP A 206 -25.49 1.54 -17.42
N GLY A 207 -24.45 0.71 -17.30
CA GLY A 207 -24.08 -0.29 -18.31
C GLY A 207 -23.24 0.26 -19.47
N SER A 208 -23.01 1.57 -19.54
CA SER A 208 -22.13 2.16 -20.56
C SER A 208 -20.66 1.90 -20.24
N VAL A 209 -19.79 2.09 -21.23
CA VAL A 209 -18.32 2.05 -21.04
C VAL A 209 -17.77 3.44 -21.36
N LYS A 210 -17.08 4.06 -20.40
CA LYS A 210 -16.53 5.40 -20.54
C LYS A 210 -15.09 5.46 -20.05
N ALA A 211 -14.24 6.24 -20.73
CA ALA A 211 -12.93 6.59 -20.21
C ALA A 211 -13.08 7.41 -18.93
N GLU A 212 -12.35 7.06 -17.89
CA GLU A 212 -12.38 7.81 -16.64
C GLU A 212 -11.11 8.68 -16.50
N PRO A 213 -11.26 9.92 -16.01
CA PRO A 213 -10.11 10.76 -15.67
C PRO A 213 -9.17 10.09 -14.68
N MET A 214 -7.89 10.28 -14.88
CA MET A 214 -6.82 9.72 -14.06
C MET A 214 -5.89 10.85 -13.59
N MET A 215 -5.28 10.68 -12.43
CA MET A 215 -4.25 11.58 -11.90
C MET A 215 -2.86 10.94 -12.04
N ASP A 216 -1.82 11.78 -12.02
CA ASP A 216 -0.44 11.28 -11.95
C ASP A 216 -0.21 10.51 -10.65
N VAL A 217 0.59 9.45 -10.74
CA VAL A 217 0.89 8.58 -9.58
C VAL A 217 1.67 9.31 -8.47
N SER A 218 2.40 10.38 -8.80
CA SER A 218 3.11 11.22 -7.84
C SER A 218 2.18 11.81 -6.79
N HIS A 219 0.93 12.17 -7.13
CA HIS A 219 -0.03 12.68 -6.16
C HIS A 219 -0.43 11.64 -5.11
N ALA A 220 -0.45 10.36 -5.48
CA ALA A 220 -0.64 9.27 -4.50
C ALA A 220 0.58 9.13 -3.60
N ALA A 221 1.79 9.26 -4.16
CA ALA A 221 3.02 9.25 -3.37
C ALA A 221 3.08 10.43 -2.39
N ASP A 222 2.76 11.65 -2.83
CA ASP A 222 2.72 12.85 -1.98
C ASP A 222 1.76 12.69 -0.80
N ALA A 223 0.60 12.08 -1.02
CA ALA A 223 -0.37 11.78 0.05
C ALA A 223 0.23 10.84 1.11
N VAL A 224 0.93 9.78 0.69
CA VAL A 224 1.61 8.85 1.60
C VAL A 224 2.75 9.55 2.34
N ILE A 225 3.54 10.37 1.65
CA ILE A 225 4.62 11.15 2.26
C ILE A 225 4.09 12.13 3.31
N TYR A 226 2.99 12.82 3.03
CA TYR A 226 2.33 13.68 4.01
C TYR A 226 1.97 12.90 5.28
N MET A 227 1.32 11.74 5.14
CA MET A 227 0.97 10.88 6.27
C MET A 227 2.22 10.39 7.02
N ALA A 228 3.27 9.98 6.29
CA ALA A 228 4.52 9.46 6.86
C ALA A 228 5.30 10.52 7.65
N GLY A 229 5.25 11.78 7.23
CA GLY A 229 5.99 12.89 7.84
C GLY A 229 5.37 13.47 9.11
N LEU A 230 4.17 13.02 9.51
CA LEU A 230 3.56 13.50 10.74
C LEU A 230 4.25 12.89 11.99
N PRO A 231 4.35 13.63 13.11
CA PRO A 231 4.78 13.05 14.37
C PRO A 231 3.82 11.96 14.85
N LEU A 232 4.27 11.04 15.72
CA LEU A 232 3.48 9.88 16.11
C LEU A 232 2.29 10.21 17.05
N ASP A 233 2.24 11.40 17.60
CA ASP A 233 1.11 11.93 18.37
C ASP A 233 -0.03 12.46 17.47
N ALA A 234 0.23 12.57 16.15
CA ALA A 234 -0.76 12.94 15.14
C ALA A 234 -0.93 11.83 14.10
N ASN A 235 -2.18 11.48 13.79
CA ASN A 235 -2.50 10.45 12.81
C ASN A 235 -3.55 10.92 11.82
N VAL A 236 -3.30 10.71 10.53
CA VAL A 236 -4.34 10.75 9.50
C VAL A 236 -5.00 9.37 9.45
N GLN A 237 -6.19 9.27 10.02
CA GLN A 237 -6.91 7.99 10.09
C GLN A 237 -7.38 7.52 8.71
N PHE A 238 -7.93 8.44 7.90
CA PHE A 238 -8.34 8.21 6.51
C PHE A 238 -8.02 9.44 5.66
N LEU A 239 -7.42 9.22 4.50
CA LEU A 239 -7.14 10.25 3.50
C LEU A 239 -7.60 9.74 2.13
N THR A 240 -8.46 10.51 1.46
CA THR A 240 -8.86 10.19 0.08
C THR A 240 -8.17 11.15 -0.89
N VAL A 241 -7.48 10.58 -1.89
CA VAL A 241 -6.88 11.32 -3.00
C VAL A 241 -7.32 10.70 -4.33
N MET A 242 -7.83 11.52 -5.25
CA MET A 242 -8.40 11.03 -6.50
C MET A 242 -8.32 12.07 -7.62
N ALA A 243 -8.45 11.62 -8.87
CA ALA A 243 -8.57 12.55 -10.00
C ALA A 243 -9.83 13.41 -9.84
N THR A 244 -9.71 14.74 -9.96
CA THR A 244 -10.78 15.69 -9.67
C THR A 244 -12.07 15.39 -10.43
N ASN A 245 -11.97 14.99 -11.69
CA ASN A 245 -13.10 14.78 -12.58
C ASN A 245 -13.55 13.31 -12.70
N MET A 246 -12.97 12.40 -11.89
CA MET A 246 -13.42 11.01 -11.93
C MET A 246 -14.81 10.83 -11.32
N PRO A 247 -15.62 9.89 -11.81
CA PRO A 247 -16.95 9.64 -11.26
C PRO A 247 -16.86 8.94 -9.90
N TYR A 248 -17.03 9.70 -8.82
CA TYR A 248 -17.08 9.21 -7.43
C TYR A 248 -18.18 9.92 -6.66
N ILE A 249 -18.06 11.23 -6.42
CA ILE A 249 -19.15 12.06 -5.89
C ILE A 249 -20.17 12.30 -7.01
N GLY A 250 -21.46 12.14 -6.70
CA GLY A 250 -22.53 12.27 -7.69
C GLY A 250 -22.70 11.03 -8.60
N ARG A 251 -22.04 9.93 -8.29
CA ARG A 251 -22.31 8.63 -8.87
C ARG A 251 -23.57 8.07 -8.18
N GLY A 252 -24.72 8.33 -8.76
CA GLY A 252 -26.01 7.85 -8.30
C GLY A 252 -26.76 7.14 -9.40
#